data_bd2b8ca84cb9695f3e81c0e562c11633
#
_entry.id   bd2b8ca84cb9695f3e81c0e562c11633
#
_cell.length_a   1.000
_cell.length_b   1.000
_cell.length_c   1.000
_cell.angle_alpha   90.00
_cell.angle_beta   90.00
_cell.angle_gamma   90.00
#
_symmetry.space_group_name_H-M   'P 1'
#
loop_
_entity.id
_entity.type
_entity.pdbx_description
1 polymer ?
#
loop_
_entity_poly.entity_id
_entity_poly.type
_entity_poly.pdbx_seq_one_letter_code
_entity_poly.pdbx_strand_id
1 'polypeptide(L)'
;GTSLLCYVTPKEHLGLPNKDDVKDGLVAYKIAAHASDISKGHSFAVERDNELSKARFEFRWTDQFNLSLDPYKSKEFHDETLPQESAKSAHFCSMCGPNFCSMKITQDIREYASKHKIKDIKIAIDKGMREKSKQFADSGNNIYIKK
;
A
#
# COMPACT_ATOMS: atom_id res chain seq x y z
N GLY A 1 -6.91 -19.66 -19.67
CA GLY A 1 -7.07 -19.66 -18.23
C GLY A 1 -7.59 -20.99 -17.67
N THR A 2 -7.10 -21.35 -16.51
CA THR A 2 -7.48 -22.58 -15.79
C THR A 2 -8.89 -22.44 -15.20
N SER A 3 -9.73 -23.48 -15.32
CA SER A 3 -11.09 -23.49 -14.77
C SER A 3 -11.18 -24.08 -13.34
N LEU A 4 -10.23 -24.94 -13.00
CA LEU A 4 -10.13 -25.59 -11.69
C LEU A 4 -8.67 -25.70 -11.29
N LEU A 5 -8.38 -25.39 -10.04
CA LEU A 5 -7.10 -25.62 -9.39
C LEU A 5 -7.29 -26.56 -8.20
N CYS A 6 -6.49 -27.61 -8.14
CA CYS A 6 -6.38 -28.46 -6.96
C CYS A 6 -5.03 -28.15 -6.31
N TYR A 7 -5.03 -27.61 -5.08
CA TYR A 7 -3.78 -27.22 -4.45
C TYR A 7 -3.01 -28.41 -3.89
N VAL A 8 -1.71 -28.26 -3.85
CA VAL A 8 -0.77 -29.14 -3.15
C VAL A 8 0.03 -28.33 -2.13
N THR A 9 0.60 -29.02 -1.16
CA THR A 9 1.50 -28.38 -0.19
C THR A 9 2.94 -28.38 -0.70
N PRO A 10 3.84 -27.53 -0.15
CA PRO A 10 5.26 -27.55 -0.50
C PRO A 10 5.95 -28.90 -0.28
N LYS A 11 5.34 -29.78 0.53
CA LYS A 11 5.86 -31.14 0.83
C LYS A 11 5.27 -32.24 -0.04
N GLU A 12 4.61 -31.93 -1.14
CA GLU A 12 4.08 -32.90 -2.08
C GLU A 12 5.11 -33.95 -2.44
N HIS A 13 4.79 -35.25 -2.21
CA HIS A 13 5.71 -36.38 -2.40
C HIS A 13 7.01 -36.38 -1.56
N LEU A 14 7.18 -35.40 -0.66
CA LEU A 14 8.40 -35.26 0.18
C LEU A 14 8.14 -35.60 1.65
N GLY A 15 6.92 -35.40 2.14
CA GLY A 15 6.60 -35.65 3.53
C GLY A 15 5.19 -35.22 3.91
N LEU A 16 4.83 -35.44 5.18
CA LEU A 16 3.55 -35.01 5.72
C LEU A 16 3.57 -33.50 5.99
N PRO A 17 2.57 -32.74 5.50
CA PRO A 17 2.50 -31.30 5.72
C PRO A 17 2.10 -31.00 7.16
N ASN A 18 2.67 -29.95 7.72
CA ASN A 18 2.19 -29.31 8.93
C ASN A 18 1.16 -28.20 8.59
N LYS A 19 0.67 -27.48 9.59
CA LYS A 19 -0.32 -26.42 9.41
C LYS A 19 0.19 -25.28 8.50
N ASP A 20 1.45 -24.91 8.63
CA ASP A 20 2.04 -23.82 7.86
C ASP A 20 2.23 -24.24 6.40
N ASP A 21 2.67 -25.46 6.14
CA ASP A 21 2.76 -26.03 4.79
C ASP A 21 1.39 -26.01 4.09
N VAL A 22 0.31 -26.36 4.82
CA VAL A 22 -1.06 -26.31 4.29
C VAL A 22 -1.48 -24.87 3.96
N LYS A 23 -1.19 -23.94 4.85
CA LYS A 23 -1.46 -22.51 4.64
C LYS A 23 -0.72 -21.97 3.43
N ASP A 24 0.58 -22.24 3.31
CA ASP A 24 1.41 -21.79 2.21
C ASP A 24 0.91 -22.32 0.86
N GLY A 25 0.58 -23.59 0.81
CA GLY A 25 -0.05 -24.21 -0.37
C GLY A 25 -1.36 -23.51 -0.75
N LEU A 26 -2.23 -23.29 0.22
CA LEU A 26 -3.52 -22.61 -0.01
C LEU A 26 -3.31 -21.17 -0.52
N VAL A 27 -2.41 -20.40 0.07
CA VAL A 27 -2.13 -19.03 -0.34
C VAL A 27 -1.54 -18.98 -1.75
N ALA A 28 -0.59 -19.87 -2.07
CA ALA A 28 -0.02 -19.95 -3.42
C ALA A 28 -1.08 -20.21 -4.48
N TYR A 29 -2.02 -21.12 -4.21
CA TYR A 29 -3.11 -21.41 -5.14
C TYR A 29 -4.20 -20.34 -5.17
N LYS A 30 -4.41 -19.59 -4.10
CA LYS A 30 -5.25 -18.37 -4.13
C LYS A 30 -4.65 -17.31 -5.09
N ILE A 31 -3.34 -17.14 -5.07
CA ILE A 31 -2.65 -16.23 -6.00
C ILE A 31 -2.86 -16.71 -7.44
N ALA A 32 -2.64 -17.99 -7.72
CA ALA A 32 -2.81 -18.57 -9.05
C ALA A 32 -4.27 -18.47 -9.54
N ALA A 33 -5.24 -18.75 -8.67
CA ALA A 33 -6.66 -18.61 -8.99
C ALA A 33 -7.04 -17.17 -9.31
N HIS A 34 -6.59 -16.21 -8.49
CA HIS A 34 -6.83 -14.79 -8.70
C HIS A 34 -6.23 -14.29 -10.04
N ALA A 35 -4.99 -14.67 -10.33
CA ALA A 35 -4.36 -14.36 -11.61
C ALA A 35 -5.13 -14.94 -12.81
N SER A 36 -5.65 -16.17 -12.66
CA SER A 36 -6.50 -16.80 -13.68
C SER A 36 -7.82 -16.05 -13.88
N ASP A 37 -8.46 -15.59 -12.81
CA ASP A 37 -9.70 -14.84 -12.86
C ASP A 37 -9.50 -13.47 -13.54
N ILE A 38 -8.40 -12.78 -13.25
CA ILE A 38 -8.02 -11.55 -13.96
C ILE A 38 -7.82 -11.82 -15.44
N SER A 39 -7.08 -12.90 -15.79
CA SER A 39 -6.80 -13.23 -17.19
C SER A 39 -8.05 -13.57 -18.00
N LYS A 40 -9.10 -14.04 -17.35
CA LYS A 40 -10.43 -14.30 -17.93
C LYS A 40 -11.33 -13.07 -17.99
N GLY A 41 -10.90 -11.95 -17.42
CA GLY A 41 -11.67 -10.71 -17.38
C GLY A 41 -12.83 -10.73 -16.38
N HIS A 42 -12.73 -11.53 -15.32
CA HIS A 42 -13.76 -11.51 -14.26
C HIS A 42 -13.72 -10.18 -13.50
N SER A 43 -14.81 -9.42 -13.55
CA SER A 43 -14.90 -8.07 -13.00
C SER A 43 -14.58 -8.02 -11.51
N PHE A 44 -15.06 -9.00 -10.74
CA PHE A 44 -14.82 -9.07 -9.30
C PHE A 44 -13.33 -9.16 -8.93
N ALA A 45 -12.52 -9.83 -9.76
CA ALA A 45 -11.07 -9.95 -9.52
C ALA A 45 -10.37 -8.61 -9.77
N VAL A 46 -10.75 -7.91 -10.85
CA VAL A 46 -10.25 -6.57 -11.19
C VAL A 46 -10.70 -5.53 -10.15
N GLU A 47 -11.95 -5.58 -9.74
CA GLU A 47 -12.52 -4.68 -8.72
C GLU A 47 -11.79 -4.84 -7.38
N ARG A 48 -11.51 -6.07 -6.98
CA ARG A 48 -10.73 -6.35 -5.76
C ARG A 48 -9.34 -5.74 -5.82
N ASP A 49 -8.62 -5.87 -6.93
CA ASP A 49 -7.29 -5.29 -7.10
C ASP A 49 -7.34 -3.76 -7.10
N ASN A 50 -8.36 -3.17 -7.71
CA ASN A 50 -8.58 -1.74 -7.70
C ASN A 50 -8.84 -1.24 -6.26
N GLU A 51 -9.68 -1.92 -5.50
CA GLU A 51 -9.94 -1.55 -4.10
C GLU A 51 -8.71 -1.74 -3.21
N LEU A 52 -7.93 -2.80 -3.40
CA LEU A 52 -6.65 -2.98 -2.71
C LEU A 52 -5.66 -1.85 -3.03
N SER A 53 -5.53 -1.51 -4.31
CA SER A 53 -4.66 -0.42 -4.77
C SER A 53 -5.09 0.92 -4.19
N LYS A 54 -6.40 1.18 -4.14
CA LYS A 54 -6.97 2.38 -3.56
C LYS A 54 -6.75 2.45 -2.05
N ALA A 55 -6.99 1.34 -1.33
CA ALA A 55 -6.74 1.24 0.10
C ALA A 55 -5.26 1.51 0.42
N ARG A 56 -4.35 0.95 -0.37
CA ARG A 56 -2.91 1.18 -0.25
C ARG A 56 -2.54 2.64 -0.51
N PHE A 57 -3.08 3.24 -1.54
CA PHE A 57 -2.81 4.64 -1.90
C PHE A 57 -3.28 5.62 -0.82
N GLU A 58 -4.40 5.30 -0.18
CA GLU A 58 -5.01 6.12 0.87
C GLU A 58 -4.50 5.76 2.29
N PHE A 59 -3.57 4.83 2.43
CA PHE A 59 -3.05 4.33 3.70
C PHE A 59 -4.15 3.76 4.62
N ARG A 60 -5.18 3.16 4.05
CA ARG A 60 -6.23 2.44 4.77
C ARG A 60 -5.78 1.02 5.09
N TRP A 61 -4.91 0.90 6.09
CA TRP A 61 -4.21 -0.35 6.42
C TRP A 61 -5.13 -1.53 6.69
N THR A 62 -6.18 -1.34 7.47
CA THR A 62 -7.14 -2.41 7.78
C THR A 62 -7.82 -2.95 6.52
N ASP A 63 -8.23 -2.06 5.62
CA ASP A 63 -8.84 -2.45 4.36
C ASP A 63 -7.83 -3.17 3.47
N GLN A 64 -6.57 -2.69 3.42
CA GLN A 64 -5.49 -3.33 2.68
C GLN A 64 -5.22 -4.74 3.19
N PHE A 65 -5.21 -4.97 4.51
CA PHE A 65 -5.04 -6.31 5.08
C PHE A 65 -6.20 -7.23 4.72
N ASN A 66 -7.44 -6.76 4.88
CA ASN A 66 -8.64 -7.53 4.60
C ASN A 66 -8.78 -7.90 3.11
N LEU A 67 -8.30 -7.04 2.21
CA LEU A 67 -8.29 -7.28 0.77
C LEU A 67 -7.09 -8.12 0.31
N SER A 68 -6.08 -8.33 1.15
CA SER A 68 -4.92 -9.15 0.79
C SER A 68 -5.26 -10.65 0.68
N LEU A 69 -4.42 -11.41 0.01
CA LEU A 69 -4.61 -12.87 -0.12
C LEU A 69 -4.30 -13.63 1.19
N ASP A 70 -3.45 -13.06 2.03
CA ASP A 70 -3.18 -13.51 3.40
C ASP A 70 -3.22 -12.32 4.37
N PRO A 71 -4.39 -12.00 4.93
CA PRO A 71 -4.57 -10.86 5.84
C PRO A 71 -3.68 -10.91 7.09
N TYR A 72 -3.49 -12.09 7.65
CA TYR A 72 -2.68 -12.26 8.86
C TYR A 72 -1.20 -11.95 8.58
N LYS A 73 -0.66 -12.49 7.50
CA LYS A 73 0.73 -12.28 7.11
C LYS A 73 0.97 -10.83 6.68
N SER A 74 0.02 -10.22 5.99
CA SER A 74 0.08 -8.81 5.61
C SER A 74 0.17 -7.89 6.83
N LYS A 75 -0.64 -8.16 7.85
CA LYS A 75 -0.60 -7.42 9.10
C LYS A 75 0.71 -7.65 9.86
N GLU A 76 1.17 -8.90 9.95
CA GLU A 76 2.44 -9.24 10.60
C GLU A 76 3.61 -8.47 9.98
N PHE A 77 3.75 -8.48 8.66
CA PHE A 77 4.80 -7.74 7.96
C PHE A 77 4.73 -6.23 8.17
N HIS A 78 3.51 -5.68 8.16
CA HIS A 78 3.33 -4.26 8.43
C HIS A 78 3.74 -3.90 9.86
N ASP A 79 3.31 -4.69 10.84
CA ASP A 79 3.52 -4.41 12.26
C ASP A 79 4.98 -4.67 12.70
N GLU A 80 5.68 -5.59 12.05
CA GLU A 80 7.08 -5.93 12.33
C GLU A 80 8.01 -4.73 12.29
N THR A 81 7.79 -3.82 11.35
CA THR A 81 8.63 -2.64 11.12
C THR A 81 8.12 -1.38 11.83
N LEU A 82 6.98 -1.45 12.51
CA LEU A 82 6.31 -0.34 13.16
C LEU A 82 6.00 -0.68 14.64
N PRO A 83 7.00 -0.60 15.53
CA PRO A 83 6.86 -1.07 16.92
C PRO A 83 5.90 -0.23 17.76
N GLN A 84 5.63 1.02 17.35
CA GLN A 84 4.71 1.90 18.08
C GLN A 84 3.29 1.78 17.51
N GLU A 85 2.28 1.61 18.37
CA GLU A 85 0.88 1.47 17.96
C GLU A 85 0.37 2.68 17.14
N SER A 86 0.79 3.88 17.49
CA SER A 86 0.44 5.10 16.74
C SER A 86 0.99 5.10 15.31
N ALA A 87 2.11 4.42 15.07
CA ALA A 87 2.73 4.32 13.75
C ALA A 87 1.99 3.32 12.85
N LYS A 88 1.34 2.31 13.43
CA LYS A 88 0.60 1.28 12.69
C LYS A 88 -0.62 1.80 11.93
N SER A 89 -1.20 2.92 12.38
CA SER A 89 -2.31 3.61 11.71
C SER A 89 -1.90 4.87 10.97
N ALA A 90 -0.61 5.19 10.94
CA ALA A 90 -0.11 6.41 10.31
C ALA A 90 -0.22 6.39 8.78
N HIS A 91 -0.39 7.57 8.17
CA HIS A 91 -0.50 7.75 6.73
C HIS A 91 0.87 7.74 6.04
N PHE A 92 1.67 6.74 6.32
CA PHE A 92 2.93 6.43 5.63
C PHE A 92 3.30 4.97 5.86
N CYS A 93 4.22 4.42 5.07
CA CYS A 93 4.78 3.10 5.33
C CYS A 93 6.24 3.20 5.78
N SER A 94 6.72 2.20 6.52
CA SER A 94 8.09 2.13 7.03
C SER A 94 9.16 2.14 5.93
N MET A 95 8.80 1.71 4.73
CA MET A 95 9.73 1.56 3.60
C MET A 95 10.30 2.90 3.13
N CYS A 96 9.46 3.91 2.93
CA CYS A 96 9.87 5.23 2.42
C CYS A 96 9.90 6.31 3.51
N GLY A 97 9.17 6.11 4.60
CA GLY A 97 8.94 7.11 5.63
C GLY A 97 8.03 8.27 5.16
N PRO A 98 7.74 9.22 6.06
CA PRO A 98 6.71 10.24 5.81
C PRO A 98 7.09 11.28 4.75
N ASN A 99 8.38 11.52 4.53
CA ASN A 99 8.85 12.63 3.67
C ASN A 99 9.24 12.20 2.26
N PHE A 100 9.33 10.90 2.00
CA PHE A 100 9.82 10.36 0.73
C PHE A 100 8.83 9.40 0.04
N CYS A 101 7.66 9.19 0.62
CA CYS A 101 6.63 8.34 0.03
C CYS A 101 5.90 9.11 -1.09
N SER A 102 6.01 8.63 -2.32
CA SER A 102 5.34 9.25 -3.48
C SER A 102 3.81 9.29 -3.33
N MET A 103 3.22 8.29 -2.70
CA MET A 103 1.78 8.27 -2.42
C MET A 103 1.40 9.35 -1.41
N LYS A 104 2.17 9.49 -0.32
CA LYS A 104 1.95 10.55 0.68
C LYS A 104 2.11 11.95 0.07
N ILE A 105 3.17 12.16 -0.70
CA ILE A 105 3.42 13.43 -1.40
C ILE A 105 2.26 13.74 -2.36
N THR A 106 1.80 12.76 -3.12
CA THR A 106 0.66 12.95 -4.03
C THR A 106 -0.62 13.31 -3.28
N GLN A 107 -0.86 12.67 -2.14
CA GLN A 107 -2.01 12.98 -1.28
C GLN A 107 -1.92 14.40 -0.73
N ASP A 108 -0.77 14.80 -0.22
CA ASP A 108 -0.53 16.15 0.29
C ASP A 108 -0.75 17.22 -0.79
N ILE A 109 -0.33 16.96 -2.04
CA ILE A 109 -0.59 17.83 -3.18
C ILE A 109 -2.08 17.95 -3.48
N ARG A 110 -2.82 16.85 -3.43
CA ARG A 110 -4.28 16.84 -3.64
C ARG A 110 -5.01 17.61 -2.55
N GLU A 111 -4.62 17.41 -1.31
CA GLU A 111 -5.18 18.15 -0.15
C GLU A 111 -4.88 19.65 -0.26
N TYR A 112 -3.64 20.01 -0.64
CA TYR A 112 -3.26 21.39 -0.89
C TYR A 112 -4.11 22.01 -2.01
N ALA A 113 -4.25 21.32 -3.14
CA ALA A 113 -5.06 21.78 -4.27
C ALA A 113 -6.53 21.97 -3.86
N SER A 114 -7.11 21.05 -3.11
CA SER A 114 -8.46 21.13 -2.59
C SER A 114 -8.65 22.32 -1.65
N LYS A 115 -7.73 22.47 -0.68
CA LYS A 115 -7.76 23.58 0.28
C LYS A 115 -7.69 24.96 -0.40
N HIS A 116 -6.91 25.06 -1.47
CA HIS A 116 -6.74 26.31 -2.24
C HIS A 116 -7.70 26.43 -3.43
N LYS A 117 -8.65 25.48 -3.58
CA LYS A 117 -9.63 25.43 -4.68
C LYS A 117 -8.99 25.47 -6.08
N ILE A 118 -7.82 24.85 -6.23
CA ILE A 118 -7.06 24.78 -7.49
C ILE A 118 -7.45 23.47 -8.19
N LYS A 119 -8.00 23.55 -9.40
CA LYS A 119 -8.42 22.36 -10.17
C LYS A 119 -7.27 21.66 -10.89
N ASP A 120 -6.26 22.41 -11.31
CA ASP A 120 -5.09 21.88 -12.03
C ASP A 120 -3.97 21.55 -11.05
N ILE A 121 -3.60 20.28 -11.02
CA ILE A 121 -2.55 19.72 -10.14
C ILE A 121 -1.17 20.39 -10.44
N LYS A 122 -0.84 20.70 -11.71
CA LYS A 122 0.42 21.34 -12.06
C LYS A 122 0.49 22.73 -11.46
N ILE A 123 -0.58 23.50 -11.55
CA ILE A 123 -0.68 24.84 -10.94
C ILE A 123 -0.57 24.75 -9.42
N ALA A 124 -1.17 23.72 -8.81
CA ALA A 124 -1.08 23.49 -7.37
C ALA A 124 0.39 23.20 -6.95
N ILE A 125 1.09 22.37 -7.71
CA ILE A 125 2.50 22.04 -7.46
C ILE A 125 3.35 23.30 -7.56
N ASP A 126 3.27 24.06 -8.65
CA ASP A 126 4.07 25.28 -8.87
C ASP A 126 3.83 26.30 -7.77
N LYS A 127 2.57 26.52 -7.39
CA LYS A 127 2.23 27.44 -6.32
C LYS A 127 2.77 26.97 -4.97
N GLY A 128 2.56 25.70 -4.62
CA GLY A 128 3.05 25.12 -3.37
C GLY A 128 4.57 25.15 -3.27
N MET A 129 5.28 24.86 -4.36
CA MET A 129 6.74 24.93 -4.41
C MET A 129 7.26 26.35 -4.19
N ARG A 130 6.64 27.35 -4.82
CA ARG A 130 7.01 28.78 -4.62
C ARG A 130 6.77 29.22 -3.18
N GLU A 131 5.65 28.84 -2.58
CA GLU A 131 5.35 29.14 -1.17
C GLU A 131 6.37 28.49 -0.23
N LYS A 132 6.72 27.23 -0.46
CA LYS A 132 7.74 26.51 0.35
C LYS A 132 9.13 27.08 0.15
N SER A 133 9.52 27.41 -1.07
CA SER A 133 10.79 28.11 -1.35
C SER A 133 10.89 29.44 -0.62
N LYS A 134 9.81 30.23 -0.61
CA LYS A 134 9.79 31.50 0.12
C LYS A 134 9.90 31.26 1.62
N GLN A 135 9.12 30.34 2.18
CA GLN A 135 9.21 29.98 3.61
C GLN A 135 10.63 29.57 4.00
N PHE A 136 11.29 28.76 3.16
CA PHE A 136 12.67 28.34 3.38
C PHE A 136 13.66 29.52 3.37
N ALA A 137 13.54 30.39 2.39
CA ALA A 137 14.36 31.60 2.33
C ALA A 137 14.13 32.51 3.55
N ASP A 138 12.88 32.75 3.92
CA ASP A 138 12.49 33.59 5.07
C ASP A 138 12.96 32.98 6.41
N SER A 139 13.15 31.65 6.48
CA SER A 139 13.71 30.94 7.66
C SER A 139 15.24 30.94 7.73
N GLY A 140 15.92 31.65 6.82
CA GLY A 140 17.36 31.75 6.82
C GLY A 140 18.10 30.65 6.06
N ASN A 141 17.45 29.95 5.14
CA ASN A 141 18.01 28.87 4.29
C ASN A 141 18.66 27.72 5.07
N ASN A 142 18.18 27.45 6.28
CA ASN A 142 18.70 26.35 7.11
C ASN A 142 17.83 25.11 6.94
N ILE A 143 18.44 24.00 6.52
CA ILE A 143 17.79 22.66 6.44
C ILE A 143 17.51 22.11 7.83
N TYR A 144 18.37 22.42 8.79
CA TYR A 144 18.25 21.97 10.17
C TYR A 144 17.84 23.12 11.06
N ILE A 145 16.61 23.05 11.59
CA ILE A 145 16.11 24.00 12.59
C ILE A 145 16.59 23.49 13.96
N LYS A 146 17.44 24.25 14.64
CA LYS A 146 17.76 23.99 16.06
C LYS A 146 16.47 24.14 16.85
N LYS A 147 16.05 23.06 17.52
CA LYS A 147 14.96 23.08 18.51
C LYS A 147 15.42 23.81 19.76
#